data_d77ca68283f7e636dad67fb2f36a9620
#
_entry.id   d77ca68283f7e636dad67fb2f36a9620
#
_cell.length_a   1.000
_cell.length_b   1.000
_cell.length_c   1.000
_cell.angle_alpha   90.00
_cell.angle_beta   90.00
_cell.angle_gamma   90.00
#
_symmetry.space_group_name_H-M   'P 1'
#
loop_
_entity.id
_entity.type
_entity.pdbx_description
1 polymer ?
#
loop_
_entity_poly.entity_id
_entity_poly.type
_entity_poly.pdbx_seq_one_letter_code
_entity_poly.pdbx_strand_id
1 'polypeptide(L)'
;MRKIHYTDQYLLNPYHPVTVFVIGAGGTGSQVVTCLARMGMALQALGHPGLHVTVFDPDTVTGANIGRQLFSEAETGLNKAVALVTRINRFFGYTWEAKGKSFPSSRKHDGDSPGLANIIITCTDNIRSRLDLWRL
;
A
#
# COMPACT_ATOMS: atom_id res chain seq x y z
N MET A 1 -14.73 -15.67 28.08
CA MET A 1 -15.56 -15.44 26.88
C MET A 1 -14.64 -15.37 25.66
N ARG A 2 -14.78 -16.28 24.68
CA ARG A 2 -13.94 -16.31 23.48
C ARG A 2 -14.41 -15.19 22.56
N LYS A 3 -13.55 -14.21 22.26
CA LYS A 3 -13.87 -13.15 21.29
C LYS A 3 -13.80 -13.75 19.89
N ILE A 4 -14.88 -13.69 19.13
CA ILE A 4 -14.95 -14.17 17.74
C ILE A 4 -14.94 -12.92 16.85
N HIS A 5 -14.06 -12.93 15.86
CA HIS A 5 -14.06 -11.95 14.78
C HIS A 5 -14.63 -12.59 13.53
N TYR A 6 -15.60 -11.94 12.91
CA TYR A 6 -16.18 -12.39 11.64
C TYR A 6 -15.46 -11.66 10.51
N THR A 7 -14.92 -12.43 9.57
CA THR A 7 -14.27 -11.88 8.38
C THR A 7 -15.31 -11.64 7.31
N ASP A 8 -15.30 -10.46 6.72
CA ASP A 8 -16.22 -10.08 5.66
C ASP A 8 -16.02 -10.92 4.39
N GLN A 9 -17.11 -11.16 3.66
CA GLN A 9 -17.10 -12.03 2.48
C GLN A 9 -16.17 -11.53 1.36
N TYR A 10 -15.93 -10.21 1.26
CA TYR A 10 -15.01 -9.67 0.27
C TYR A 10 -13.56 -10.15 0.45
N LEU A 11 -13.19 -10.62 1.65
CA LEU A 11 -11.87 -11.23 1.90
C LEU A 11 -11.85 -12.73 1.62
N LEU A 12 -12.97 -13.42 1.80
CA LEU A 12 -13.03 -14.88 1.69
C LEU A 12 -13.38 -15.36 0.29
N ASN A 13 -14.35 -14.74 -0.38
CA ASN A 13 -14.85 -15.12 -1.70
C ASN A 13 -15.10 -13.90 -2.58
N PRO A 14 -14.11 -13.04 -2.83
CA PRO A 14 -14.30 -11.85 -3.65
C PRO A 14 -14.45 -12.23 -5.13
N TYR A 15 -15.26 -11.43 -5.84
CA TYR A 15 -15.37 -11.51 -7.31
C TYR A 15 -14.31 -10.63 -8.01
N HIS A 16 -13.63 -9.76 -7.29
CA HIS A 16 -12.60 -8.84 -7.79
C HIS A 16 -11.45 -8.75 -6.77
N PRO A 17 -10.27 -8.25 -7.16
CA PRO A 17 -9.15 -8.08 -6.24
C PRO A 17 -9.53 -7.24 -5.02
N VAL A 18 -9.00 -7.61 -3.85
CA VAL A 18 -9.15 -6.81 -2.63
C VAL A 18 -8.33 -5.52 -2.77
N THR A 19 -8.98 -4.38 -2.63
CA THR A 19 -8.33 -3.07 -2.74
C THR A 19 -7.65 -2.69 -1.43
N VAL A 20 -6.34 -2.44 -1.50
CA VAL A 20 -5.51 -2.08 -0.34
C VAL A 20 -4.83 -0.74 -0.57
N PHE A 21 -5.02 0.21 0.34
CA PHE A 21 -4.24 1.45 0.36
C PHE A 21 -3.10 1.32 1.37
N VAL A 22 -1.89 1.62 0.94
CA VAL A 22 -0.70 1.70 1.80
C VAL A 22 -0.24 3.14 1.86
N ILE A 23 -0.19 3.71 3.08
CA ILE A 23 0.11 5.11 3.30
C ILE A 23 1.49 5.22 3.94
N GLY A 24 2.45 5.69 3.16
CA GLY A 24 3.87 5.75 3.47
C GLY A 24 4.65 4.59 2.83
N ALA A 25 5.70 4.92 2.05
CA ALA A 25 6.62 4.00 1.39
C ALA A 25 8.05 4.04 1.99
N GLY A 26 8.16 4.44 3.26
CA GLY A 26 9.43 4.45 3.98
C GLY A 26 9.93 3.05 4.37
N GLY A 27 10.66 2.93 5.48
CA GLY A 27 11.23 1.67 5.96
C GLY A 27 10.18 0.57 6.13
N THR A 28 9.10 0.84 6.87
CA THR A 28 8.01 -0.10 7.10
C THR A 28 7.17 -0.31 5.83
N GLY A 29 6.76 0.77 5.15
CA GLY A 29 5.88 0.68 4.00
C GLY A 29 6.49 -0.07 2.83
N SER A 30 7.77 0.11 2.54
CA SER A 30 8.44 -0.62 1.47
C SER A 30 8.48 -2.14 1.72
N GLN A 31 8.62 -2.56 2.98
CA GLN A 31 8.53 -3.97 3.37
C GLN A 31 7.09 -4.49 3.23
N VAL A 32 6.11 -3.74 3.76
CA VAL A 32 4.69 -4.11 3.69
C VAL A 32 4.24 -4.30 2.24
N VAL A 33 4.55 -3.35 1.34
CA VAL A 33 4.17 -3.45 -0.07
C VAL A 33 4.82 -4.67 -0.75
N THR A 34 6.08 -4.97 -0.43
CA THR A 34 6.77 -6.17 -0.93
C THR A 34 6.13 -7.46 -0.40
N CYS A 35 5.72 -7.50 0.87
CA CYS A 35 4.99 -8.64 1.43
C CYS A 35 3.62 -8.81 0.78
N LEU A 36 2.86 -7.72 0.58
CA LEU A 36 1.57 -7.77 -0.12
C LEU A 36 1.72 -8.32 -1.55
N ALA A 37 2.81 -7.99 -2.26
CA ALA A 37 3.05 -8.53 -3.59
C ALA A 37 3.21 -10.06 -3.57
N ARG A 38 3.96 -10.59 -2.60
CA ARG A 38 4.10 -12.04 -2.42
C ARG A 38 2.79 -12.71 -2.00
N MET A 39 2.02 -12.06 -1.11
CA MET A 39 0.69 -12.54 -0.71
C MET A 39 -0.27 -12.57 -1.89
N GLY A 40 -0.26 -11.55 -2.75
CA GLY A 40 -1.07 -11.49 -3.96
C GLY A 40 -0.79 -12.66 -4.90
N MET A 41 0.48 -13.02 -5.09
CA MET A 41 0.87 -14.22 -5.88
C MET A 41 0.32 -15.51 -5.27
N ALA A 42 0.46 -15.68 -3.95
CA ALA A 42 -0.04 -16.87 -3.26
C ALA A 42 -1.58 -16.96 -3.35
N LEU A 43 -2.27 -15.84 -3.17
CA LEU A 43 -3.73 -15.77 -3.28
C LEU A 43 -4.20 -16.16 -4.69
N GLN A 44 -3.55 -15.62 -5.73
CA GLN A 44 -3.88 -15.95 -7.13
C GLN A 44 -3.62 -17.43 -7.44
N ALA A 45 -2.53 -18.01 -6.91
CA ALA A 45 -2.24 -19.43 -7.06
C ALA A 45 -3.32 -20.32 -6.41
N LEU A 46 -4.02 -19.81 -5.39
CA LEU A 46 -5.16 -20.48 -4.72
C LEU A 46 -6.52 -20.19 -5.38
N GLY A 47 -6.53 -19.52 -6.53
CA GLY A 47 -7.77 -19.19 -7.25
C GLY A 47 -8.49 -17.93 -6.75
N HIS A 48 -7.88 -17.16 -5.85
CA HIS A 48 -8.41 -15.87 -5.38
C HIS A 48 -8.06 -14.76 -6.40
N PRO A 49 -8.90 -13.72 -6.61
CA PRO A 49 -8.60 -12.61 -7.54
C PRO A 49 -7.33 -11.83 -7.21
N GLY A 50 -6.79 -11.96 -6.01
CA GLY A 50 -5.57 -11.29 -5.57
C GLY A 50 -5.82 -9.93 -4.92
N LEU A 51 -4.82 -9.07 -4.98
CA LEU A 51 -4.83 -7.74 -4.37
C LEU A 51 -4.62 -6.68 -5.45
N HIS A 52 -5.28 -5.53 -5.29
CA HIS A 52 -4.98 -4.31 -6.01
C HIS A 52 -4.50 -3.25 -4.99
N VAL A 53 -3.24 -2.85 -5.09
CA VAL A 53 -2.62 -1.97 -4.09
C VAL A 53 -2.35 -0.60 -4.68
N THR A 54 -2.75 0.44 -3.95
CA THR A 54 -2.37 1.83 -4.22
C THR A 54 -1.46 2.33 -3.10
N VAL A 55 -0.28 2.82 -3.45
CA VAL A 55 0.72 3.32 -2.49
C VAL A 55 0.78 4.85 -2.54
N PHE A 56 0.68 5.48 -1.37
CA PHE A 56 0.77 6.94 -1.22
C PHE A 56 2.05 7.32 -0.49
N ASP A 57 2.88 8.15 -1.09
CA ASP A 57 4.04 8.76 -0.42
C ASP A 57 4.47 10.04 -1.16
N PRO A 58 4.56 11.21 -0.49
CA PRO A 58 4.97 12.46 -1.10
C PRO A 58 6.48 12.59 -1.28
N ASP A 59 7.28 11.75 -0.59
CA ASP A 59 8.73 11.90 -0.53
C ASP A 59 9.45 11.35 -1.75
N THR A 60 10.66 11.83 -1.95
CA THR A 60 11.62 11.27 -2.92
C THR A 60 12.66 10.39 -2.23
N VAL A 61 13.24 9.47 -2.99
CA VAL A 61 14.36 8.64 -2.53
C VAL A 61 15.61 9.50 -2.42
N THR A 62 16.30 9.42 -1.29
CA THR A 62 17.57 10.10 -1.03
C THR A 62 18.64 9.09 -0.64
N GLY A 63 19.92 9.47 -0.71
CA GLY A 63 21.02 8.61 -0.27
C GLY A 63 20.88 8.10 1.17
N ALA A 64 20.27 8.90 2.07
CA ALA A 64 20.00 8.50 3.46
C ALA A 64 18.95 7.38 3.59
N ASN A 65 18.19 7.10 2.55
CA ASN A 65 17.19 6.02 2.54
C ASN A 65 17.80 4.65 2.16
N ILE A 66 18.90 4.66 1.42
CA ILE A 66 19.53 3.46 0.89
C ILE A 66 20.06 2.60 2.04
N GLY A 67 19.82 1.30 1.97
CA GLY A 67 20.25 0.31 2.97
C GLY A 67 19.31 0.14 4.16
N ARG A 68 18.64 1.20 4.64
CA ARG A 68 17.63 1.08 5.71
C ARG A 68 16.18 1.04 5.20
N GLN A 69 15.96 1.38 3.96
CA GLN A 69 14.70 1.23 3.22
C GLN A 69 14.99 0.42 1.96
N LEU A 70 13.96 -0.16 1.36
CA LEU A 70 14.11 -0.97 0.15
C LEU A 70 14.26 -0.10 -1.12
N PHE A 71 15.27 0.74 -1.15
CA PHE A 71 15.63 1.56 -2.31
C PHE A 71 17.10 1.39 -2.67
N SER A 72 17.40 1.51 -3.97
CA SER A 72 18.73 1.46 -4.55
C SER A 72 19.23 2.84 -4.95
N GLU A 73 20.54 2.98 -5.20
CA GLU A 73 21.14 4.22 -5.70
C GLU A 73 20.51 4.68 -7.02
N ALA A 74 20.18 3.74 -7.91
CA ALA A 74 19.55 4.03 -9.19
C ALA A 74 18.15 4.67 -9.07
N GLU A 75 17.50 4.57 -7.91
CA GLU A 75 16.18 5.14 -7.63
C GLU A 75 16.26 6.52 -6.96
N THR A 76 17.48 7.03 -6.67
CA THR A 76 17.68 8.35 -6.05
C THR A 76 17.03 9.45 -6.88
N GLY A 77 16.26 10.31 -6.22
CA GLY A 77 15.51 11.40 -6.84
C GLY A 77 14.12 11.02 -7.36
N LEU A 78 13.81 9.73 -7.47
CA LEU A 78 12.44 9.28 -7.81
C LEU A 78 11.51 9.41 -6.60
N ASN A 79 10.22 9.62 -6.85
CA ASN A 79 9.23 9.51 -5.78
C ASN A 79 9.20 8.08 -5.21
N LYS A 80 9.15 7.93 -3.88
CA LYS A 80 9.23 6.63 -3.20
C LYS A 80 8.12 5.66 -3.60
N ALA A 81 6.86 6.13 -3.66
CA ALA A 81 5.74 5.30 -4.07
C ALA A 81 5.89 4.84 -5.51
N VAL A 82 6.28 5.75 -6.41
CA VAL A 82 6.47 5.46 -7.85
C VAL A 82 7.61 4.45 -8.05
N ALA A 83 8.77 4.66 -7.43
CA ALA A 83 9.92 3.75 -7.54
C ALA A 83 9.54 2.33 -7.08
N LEU A 84 8.92 2.22 -5.89
CA LEU A 84 8.53 0.95 -5.30
C LEU A 84 7.50 0.20 -6.14
N VAL A 85 6.42 0.86 -6.53
CA VAL A 85 5.33 0.23 -7.30
C VAL A 85 5.78 -0.14 -8.70
N THR A 86 6.57 0.70 -9.37
CA THR A 86 7.12 0.39 -10.69
C THR A 86 7.96 -0.89 -10.66
N ARG A 87 8.81 -1.04 -9.65
CA ARG A 87 9.63 -2.25 -9.47
C ARG A 87 8.77 -3.49 -9.21
N ILE A 88 7.76 -3.37 -8.35
CA ILE A 88 6.85 -4.49 -8.03
C ILE A 88 6.01 -4.88 -9.25
N ASN A 89 5.42 -3.93 -9.95
CA ASN A 89 4.66 -4.21 -11.17
C ASN A 89 5.51 -4.92 -12.23
N ARG A 90 6.75 -4.46 -12.39
CA ARG A 90 7.69 -5.05 -13.35
C ARG A 90 8.09 -6.47 -13.00
N PHE A 91 8.28 -6.77 -11.70
CA PHE A 91 8.72 -8.08 -11.24
C PHE A 91 7.59 -9.10 -11.18
N PHE A 92 6.41 -8.69 -10.65
CA PHE A 92 5.28 -9.58 -10.41
C PHE A 92 4.21 -9.55 -11.52
N GLY A 93 4.30 -8.64 -12.49
CA GLY A 93 3.29 -8.49 -13.55
C GLY A 93 2.00 -7.83 -13.07
N TYR A 94 2.06 -7.01 -12.01
CA TYR A 94 0.89 -6.29 -11.49
C TYR A 94 0.65 -4.95 -12.21
N THR A 95 -0.53 -4.39 -11.96
CA THR A 95 -0.97 -3.06 -12.41
C THR A 95 -1.34 -2.18 -11.20
N TRP A 96 -0.56 -2.30 -10.12
CA TRP A 96 -0.76 -1.52 -8.89
C TRP A 96 -0.46 -0.05 -9.13
N GLU A 97 -1.06 0.82 -8.31
CA GLU A 97 -0.97 2.26 -8.48
C GLU A 97 -0.02 2.92 -7.48
N ALA A 98 0.63 4.01 -7.92
CA ALA A 98 1.43 4.87 -7.07
C ALA A 98 0.91 6.30 -7.12
N LYS A 99 0.76 6.93 -5.98
CA LYS A 99 0.38 8.33 -5.80
C LYS A 99 1.51 9.07 -5.10
N GLY A 100 2.25 9.89 -5.85
CA GLY A 100 3.35 10.73 -5.35
C GLY A 100 2.86 11.92 -4.52
N LYS A 101 1.89 11.70 -3.65
CA LYS A 101 1.27 12.72 -2.80
C LYS A 101 0.89 12.14 -1.44
N SER A 102 0.68 13.02 -0.46
CA SER A 102 0.09 12.62 0.82
C SER A 102 -1.32 12.07 0.60
N PHE A 103 -1.71 11.10 1.43
CA PHE A 103 -3.08 10.62 1.44
C PHE A 103 -4.02 11.73 1.93
N PRO A 104 -5.18 11.96 1.27
CA PRO A 104 -6.10 13.02 1.65
C PRO A 104 -6.65 12.82 3.07
N SER A 105 -6.58 13.87 3.88
CA SER A 105 -7.14 13.88 5.25
C SER A 105 -8.64 14.17 5.29
N SER A 106 -9.30 14.31 4.17
CA SER A 106 -10.73 14.60 4.07
C SER A 106 -11.43 13.65 3.09
N ARG A 107 -12.69 13.31 3.38
CA ARG A 107 -13.57 12.50 2.52
C ARG A 107 -14.00 13.28 1.26
N LYS A 108 -13.06 13.72 0.45
CA LYS A 108 -13.37 14.27 -0.86
C LYS A 108 -13.64 13.11 -1.83
N HIS A 109 -14.66 13.25 -2.66
CA HIS A 109 -15.03 12.31 -3.73
C HIS A 109 -14.08 12.39 -4.96
N ASP A 110 -12.79 12.42 -4.71
CA ASP A 110 -11.79 12.19 -5.72
C ASP A 110 -11.34 10.72 -5.57
N GLY A 111 -10.95 10.06 -6.63
CA GLY A 111 -10.64 8.61 -6.67
C GLY A 111 -9.66 8.07 -5.60
N ASP A 112 -9.31 8.86 -4.59
CA ASP A 112 -8.43 8.54 -3.46
C ASP A 112 -9.20 8.55 -2.12
N SER A 113 -10.53 8.46 -2.15
CA SER A 113 -11.36 8.46 -0.93
C SER A 113 -11.12 7.18 -0.10
N PRO A 114 -11.04 7.26 1.24
CA PRO A 114 -10.87 6.07 2.10
C PRO A 114 -11.93 4.98 1.87
N GLY A 115 -13.14 5.38 1.48
CA GLY A 115 -14.24 4.45 1.17
C GLY A 115 -14.04 3.59 -0.08
N LEU A 116 -12.97 3.82 -0.86
CA LEU A 116 -12.64 3.01 -2.04
C LEU A 116 -11.68 1.86 -1.73
N ALA A 117 -11.12 1.80 -0.52
CA ALA A 117 -10.26 0.70 -0.10
C ALA A 117 -11.01 -0.25 0.83
N ASN A 118 -10.81 -1.56 0.62
CA ASN A 118 -11.25 -2.58 1.58
C ASN A 118 -10.35 -2.58 2.83
N ILE A 119 -9.06 -2.30 2.65
CA ILE A 119 -8.06 -2.29 3.72
C ILE A 119 -7.17 -1.05 3.56
N ILE A 120 -6.91 -0.36 4.66
CA ILE A 120 -5.95 0.74 4.73
C ILE A 120 -4.84 0.36 5.71
N ILE A 121 -3.59 0.38 5.24
CA ILE A 121 -2.40 0.11 6.06
C ILE A 121 -1.59 1.40 6.19
N THR A 122 -1.46 1.90 7.41
CA THR A 122 -0.71 3.12 7.69
C THR A 122 0.72 2.79 8.11
N CYS A 123 1.69 3.24 7.32
CA CYS A 123 3.12 3.03 7.52
C CYS A 123 3.87 4.35 7.76
N THR A 124 3.14 5.41 8.15
CA THR A 124 3.74 6.71 8.47
C THR A 124 4.42 6.67 9.83
N ASP A 125 5.53 7.37 9.97
CA ASP A 125 6.28 7.53 11.22
C ASP A 125 5.73 8.66 12.11
N ASN A 126 4.84 9.50 11.58
CA ASN A 126 4.30 10.67 12.25
C ASN A 126 2.96 10.33 12.94
N ILE A 127 2.90 10.54 14.25
CA ILE A 127 1.70 10.31 15.08
C ILE A 127 0.51 11.17 14.58
N ARG A 128 0.74 12.40 14.16
CA ARG A 128 -0.31 13.29 13.65
C ARG A 128 -0.98 12.68 12.41
N SER A 129 -0.19 12.21 11.46
CA SER A 129 -0.70 11.55 10.25
C SER A 129 -1.52 10.30 10.59
N ARG A 130 -1.09 9.52 11.60
CA ARG A 130 -1.84 8.34 12.06
C ARG A 130 -3.18 8.71 12.69
N LEU A 131 -3.21 9.78 13.51
CA LEU A 131 -4.44 10.26 14.14
C LEU A 131 -5.42 10.84 13.11
N ASP A 132 -4.93 11.56 12.11
CA ASP A 132 -5.75 12.11 11.04
C ASP A 132 -6.40 10.99 10.21
N LEU A 133 -5.68 9.92 9.95
CA LEU A 133 -6.20 8.73 9.26
C LEU A 133 -7.21 7.93 10.10
N TRP A 134 -7.01 7.89 11.44
CA TRP A 134 -7.95 7.22 12.34
C TRP A 134 -9.32 7.92 12.44
N ARG A 135 -9.39 9.21 12.12
CA ARG A 135 -10.62 10.03 12.15
C ARG A 135 -11.43 9.97 10.86
N LEU A 136 -10.94 9.29 9.83
CA LEU A 136 -11.64 9.09 8.55
C LEU A 136 -12.67 7.97 8.64
#